data_c7cd52cf37365a00df9a522891d07fb9
#
_entry.id   c7cd52cf37365a00df9a522891d07fb9
#
_cell.length_a   1.000
_cell.length_b   1.000
_cell.length_c   1.000
_cell.angle_alpha   90.00
_cell.angle_beta   90.00
_cell.angle_gamma   90.00
#
_symmetry.space_group_name_H-M   'P 1'
#
loop_
_entity.id
_entity.type
_entity.pdbx_description
1 polymer ?
#
loop_
_entity_poly.entity_id
_entity_poly.type
_entity_poly.pdbx_seq_one_letter_code
_entity_poly.pdbx_strand_id
1 'polypeptide(L)'
;MKEETEREMASKITDAFIKNVMENGEAGDYVIRTGGAYTLREPSQVWIEATIEAPAEWAEKRKEQVIPASSHVIANMDAMTVTLVVNENDPYFTQVRGKLELSEQFRRMQINTGNYVSSLDMAERFKMNKALFANRTECMQLVTELRALKAKVKQTIEQADDKRGNTHMLREQAIELLNIPDIITLHIPLFKGASPVDLPIEIYVNPEDLTCTLVSSDATAMIDDQKADFISGVVSRIVDVVPDIPVIIQ
;
A
#
# COMPACT_ATOMS: atom_id res chain seq x y z
N MET A 1 35.88 -50.53 19.99
CA MET A 1 36.54 -49.98 21.21
C MET A 1 36.29 -48.48 21.39
N LYS A 2 36.67 -47.57 20.49
CA LYS A 2 36.39 -46.11 20.68
C LYS A 2 34.89 -45.77 20.68
N GLU A 3 34.13 -46.31 19.76
CA GLU A 3 32.67 -46.06 19.66
C GLU A 3 31.88 -46.68 20.83
N GLU A 4 32.29 -47.81 21.35
CA GLU A 4 31.65 -48.41 22.54
C GLU A 4 31.88 -47.56 23.79
N THR A 5 33.10 -47.00 23.95
CA THR A 5 33.43 -46.14 25.08
C THR A 5 32.66 -44.78 25.01
N GLU A 6 32.45 -44.24 23.83
CA GLU A 6 31.67 -43.02 23.63
C GLU A 6 30.19 -43.25 23.91
N ARG A 7 29.62 -44.39 23.50
CA ARG A 7 28.23 -44.76 23.79
C ARG A 7 28.01 -45.01 25.28
N GLU A 8 28.95 -45.62 25.95
CA GLU A 8 28.90 -45.91 27.39
C GLU A 8 29.03 -44.63 28.24
N MET A 9 29.87 -43.67 27.80
CA MET A 9 29.95 -42.35 28.43
C MET A 9 28.69 -41.53 28.20
N ALA A 10 28.13 -41.53 26.99
CA ALA A 10 26.89 -40.82 26.67
C ALA A 10 25.71 -41.36 27.51
N SER A 11 25.64 -42.71 27.69
CA SER A 11 24.62 -43.33 28.56
C SER A 11 24.75 -42.87 30.00
N LYS A 12 25.96 -42.90 30.57
CA LYS A 12 26.21 -42.45 31.95
C LYS A 12 25.89 -40.99 32.21
N ILE A 13 26.17 -40.10 31.22
CA ILE A 13 25.82 -38.69 31.30
C ILE A 13 24.30 -38.52 31.27
N THR A 14 23.62 -39.25 30.40
CA THR A 14 22.16 -39.23 30.29
C THR A 14 21.48 -39.71 31.57
N ASP A 15 21.96 -40.83 32.13
CA ASP A 15 21.41 -41.36 33.35
C ASP A 15 21.66 -40.45 34.57
N ALA A 16 22.84 -39.83 34.67
CA ALA A 16 23.14 -38.85 35.71
C ALA A 16 22.29 -37.57 35.58
N PHE A 17 22.03 -37.13 34.35
CA PHE A 17 21.15 -35.99 34.10
C PHE A 17 19.70 -36.31 34.45
N ILE A 18 19.18 -37.45 34.00
CA ILE A 18 17.81 -37.89 34.33
C ILE A 18 17.65 -38.00 35.87
N LYS A 19 18.63 -38.58 36.55
CA LYS A 19 18.62 -38.68 38.00
C LYS A 19 18.60 -37.32 38.70
N ASN A 20 19.40 -36.37 38.22
CA ASN A 20 19.43 -35.01 38.77
C ASN A 20 18.10 -34.26 38.54
N VAL A 21 17.48 -34.41 37.36
CA VAL A 21 16.17 -33.85 37.06
C VAL A 21 15.07 -34.46 37.89
N MET A 22 15.11 -35.79 38.14
CA MET A 22 14.13 -36.46 38.99
C MET A 22 14.27 -36.09 40.47
N GLU A 23 15.48 -35.82 40.94
CA GLU A 23 15.76 -35.50 42.36
C GLU A 23 15.56 -34.00 42.68
N ASN A 24 15.84 -33.11 41.73
CA ASN A 24 15.88 -31.66 41.95
C ASN A 24 15.04 -30.85 40.96
N GLY A 25 14.30 -31.50 40.04
CA GLY A 25 13.75 -30.86 38.85
C GLY A 25 12.45 -30.10 39.04
N GLU A 26 12.40 -28.92 38.49
CA GLU A 26 11.14 -28.30 38.08
C GLU A 26 10.61 -29.03 36.84
N ALA A 27 9.30 -29.23 36.75
CA ALA A 27 8.68 -29.89 35.63
C ALA A 27 8.88 -29.02 34.36
N GLY A 28 9.55 -29.55 33.36
CA GLY A 28 9.80 -28.88 32.06
C GLY A 28 10.16 -29.90 30.99
N ASP A 29 9.99 -29.54 29.74
CA ASP A 29 10.38 -30.36 28.59
C ASP A 29 11.89 -30.30 28.40
N TYR A 30 12.58 -31.42 28.56
CA TYR A 30 14.02 -31.51 28.33
C TYR A 30 14.33 -32.31 27.08
N VAL A 31 15.15 -31.73 26.20
CA VAL A 31 15.65 -32.41 25.00
C VAL A 31 17.12 -32.78 25.22
N ILE A 32 17.39 -34.08 25.39
CA ILE A 32 18.76 -34.60 25.52
C ILE A 32 19.26 -34.98 24.13
N ARG A 33 20.30 -34.27 23.63
CA ARG A 33 20.97 -34.59 22.38
C ARG A 33 22.34 -35.23 22.69
N THR A 34 22.55 -36.44 22.22
CA THR A 34 23.86 -37.12 22.24
C THR A 34 24.60 -36.77 20.94
N GLY A 35 25.71 -36.05 21.04
CA GLY A 35 26.54 -35.61 19.90
C GLY A 35 27.33 -34.36 20.25
N GLY A 36 28.14 -33.87 19.31
CA GLY A 36 28.91 -32.63 19.52
C GLY A 36 28.01 -31.48 19.94
N ALA A 37 28.48 -30.62 20.83
CA ALA A 37 27.72 -29.47 21.33
C ALA A 37 27.31 -28.56 20.19
N TYR A 38 26.03 -28.58 19.82
CA TYR A 38 25.46 -27.58 18.94
C TYR A 38 24.98 -26.41 19.79
N THR A 39 25.39 -25.23 19.44
CA THR A 39 24.78 -24.02 19.97
C THR A 39 23.33 -24.04 19.51
N LEU A 40 22.38 -24.26 20.42
CA LEU A 40 20.96 -24.04 20.11
C LEU A 40 20.81 -22.58 19.75
N ARG A 41 20.45 -22.32 18.52
CA ARG A 41 20.04 -20.97 18.13
C ARG A 41 18.73 -20.65 18.83
N GLU A 42 18.66 -19.49 19.44
CA GLU A 42 17.39 -19.00 19.98
C GLU A 42 16.35 -18.95 18.86
N PRO A 43 15.09 -19.32 19.15
CA PRO A 43 14.01 -19.18 18.18
C PRO A 43 13.97 -17.74 17.64
N SER A 44 13.97 -17.58 16.34
CA SER A 44 13.90 -16.28 15.71
C SER A 44 12.85 -16.28 14.61
N GLN A 45 11.96 -15.28 14.66
CA GLN A 45 10.97 -15.06 13.62
C GLN A 45 11.54 -14.10 12.59
N VAL A 46 11.37 -14.43 11.31
CA VAL A 46 11.80 -13.55 10.21
C VAL A 46 10.59 -12.81 9.67
N TRP A 47 10.63 -11.50 9.79
CA TRP A 47 9.59 -10.60 9.26
C TRP A 47 10.13 -9.86 8.05
N ILE A 48 9.46 -10.02 6.91
CA ILE A 48 9.79 -9.34 5.67
C ILE A 48 8.58 -8.46 5.32
N GLU A 49 8.78 -7.16 5.19
CA GLU A 49 7.76 -6.24 4.70
C GLU A 49 8.28 -5.57 3.42
N ALA A 50 7.51 -5.67 2.34
CA ALA A 50 7.90 -5.20 1.02
C ALA A 50 6.68 -4.87 0.14
N THR A 51 6.89 -4.71 -1.17
CA THR A 51 5.82 -4.47 -2.14
C THR A 51 4.83 -5.63 -2.17
N ILE A 52 3.61 -5.36 -2.67
CA ILE A 52 2.52 -6.35 -2.71
C ILE A 52 2.91 -7.68 -3.36
N GLU A 53 3.84 -7.68 -4.31
CA GLU A 53 4.32 -8.86 -5.02
C GLU A 53 5.24 -9.78 -4.19
N ALA A 54 5.82 -9.26 -3.10
CA ALA A 54 6.86 -9.95 -2.35
C ALA A 54 6.45 -11.33 -1.80
N PRO A 55 5.21 -11.57 -1.29
CA PRO A 55 4.79 -12.89 -0.85
C PRO A 55 4.79 -13.93 -1.98
N ALA A 56 4.31 -13.55 -3.18
CA ALA A 56 4.32 -14.42 -4.35
C ALA A 56 5.73 -14.69 -4.84
N GLU A 57 6.57 -13.66 -4.96
CA GLU A 57 7.98 -13.83 -5.35
C GLU A 57 8.77 -14.69 -4.38
N TRP A 58 8.49 -14.57 -3.09
CA TRP A 58 9.11 -15.40 -2.06
C TRP A 58 8.68 -16.86 -2.22
N ALA A 59 7.38 -17.11 -2.38
CA ALA A 59 6.84 -18.46 -2.60
C ALA A 59 7.44 -19.11 -3.86
N GLU A 60 7.50 -18.39 -4.98
CA GLU A 60 8.08 -18.87 -6.24
C GLU A 60 9.53 -19.31 -6.10
N LYS A 61 10.33 -18.53 -5.34
CA LYS A 61 11.76 -18.81 -5.17
C LYS A 61 12.07 -19.85 -4.10
N ARG A 62 11.15 -20.10 -3.16
CA ARG A 62 11.37 -20.93 -1.98
C ARG A 62 10.23 -21.92 -1.68
N LYS A 63 9.51 -22.33 -2.71
CA LYS A 63 8.36 -23.25 -2.59
C LYS A 63 8.67 -24.52 -1.77
N GLU A 64 9.89 -25.03 -1.90
CA GLU A 64 10.31 -26.26 -1.20
C GLU A 64 10.43 -26.08 0.32
N GLN A 65 10.44 -24.82 0.80
CA GLN A 65 10.47 -24.51 2.24
C GLN A 65 9.07 -24.35 2.83
N VAL A 66 8.02 -24.30 1.99
CA VAL A 66 6.63 -24.11 2.43
C VAL A 66 5.96 -25.44 2.65
N ILE A 67 5.50 -25.70 3.86
CA ILE A 67 4.66 -26.84 4.20
C ILE A 67 3.21 -26.38 4.20
N PRO A 68 2.36 -26.74 3.22
CA PRO A 68 1.00 -26.20 3.09
C PRO A 68 0.15 -26.41 4.36
N ALA A 69 0.29 -27.56 5.02
CA ALA A 69 -0.48 -27.91 6.21
C ALA A 69 -0.17 -27.04 7.44
N SER A 70 0.97 -26.32 7.45
CA SER A 70 1.40 -25.43 8.53
C SER A 70 1.69 -24.01 8.05
N SER A 71 1.22 -23.67 6.86
CA SER A 71 1.38 -22.34 6.26
C SER A 71 0.03 -21.82 5.79
N HIS A 72 -0.12 -20.50 5.72
CA HIS A 72 -1.36 -19.91 5.22
C HIS A 72 -1.11 -18.52 4.62
N VAL A 73 -2.06 -18.05 3.80
CA VAL A 73 -2.08 -16.71 3.23
C VAL A 73 -3.21 -15.91 3.86
N ILE A 74 -2.92 -14.69 4.30
CA ILE A 74 -3.94 -13.74 4.76
C ILE A 74 -4.00 -12.60 3.76
N ALA A 75 -5.14 -12.43 3.09
CA ALA A 75 -5.42 -11.31 2.21
C ALA A 75 -6.36 -10.33 2.92
N ASN A 76 -5.91 -9.10 3.17
CA ASN A 76 -6.72 -8.07 3.80
C ASN A 76 -6.96 -6.93 2.81
N MET A 77 -8.23 -6.80 2.37
CA MET A 77 -8.63 -5.81 1.37
C MET A 77 -8.59 -4.39 1.92
N ASP A 78 -8.98 -4.17 3.17
CA ASP A 78 -9.01 -2.85 3.78
C ASP A 78 -7.61 -2.33 4.07
N ALA A 79 -6.74 -3.20 4.61
CA ALA A 79 -5.34 -2.86 4.87
C ALA A 79 -4.48 -2.86 3.61
N MET A 80 -5.00 -3.34 2.48
CA MET A 80 -4.29 -3.49 1.21
C MET A 80 -3.01 -4.34 1.36
N THR A 81 -3.13 -5.49 2.02
CA THR A 81 -1.97 -6.36 2.30
C THR A 81 -2.24 -7.82 1.96
N VAL A 82 -1.20 -8.51 1.53
CA VAL A 82 -1.14 -9.97 1.46
C VAL A 82 -0.01 -10.45 2.36
N THR A 83 -0.29 -11.35 3.27
CA THR A 83 0.70 -11.90 4.18
C THR A 83 0.79 -13.41 3.98
N LEU A 84 1.98 -13.88 3.66
CA LEU A 84 2.31 -15.31 3.63
C LEU A 84 2.97 -15.68 4.96
N VAL A 85 2.34 -16.54 5.74
CA VAL A 85 2.90 -17.13 6.95
C VAL A 85 3.40 -18.51 6.59
N VAL A 86 4.70 -18.74 6.79
CA VAL A 86 5.38 -19.98 6.41
C VAL A 86 5.71 -20.77 7.66
N ASN A 87 5.18 -22.01 7.75
CA ASN A 87 5.47 -22.96 8.80
C ASN A 87 5.24 -22.41 10.21
N GLU A 88 4.01 -21.95 10.49
CA GLU A 88 3.62 -21.30 11.76
C GLU A 88 3.97 -22.05 13.03
N ASN A 89 4.09 -23.39 12.96
CA ASN A 89 4.47 -24.24 14.07
C ASN A 89 6.00 -24.33 14.27
N ASP A 90 6.79 -23.73 13.37
CA ASP A 90 8.26 -23.71 13.49
C ASP A 90 8.68 -22.52 14.37
N PRO A 91 9.51 -22.71 15.41
CA PRO A 91 10.09 -21.61 16.19
C PRO A 91 10.84 -20.56 15.33
N TYR A 92 11.24 -20.94 14.12
CA TYR A 92 11.95 -20.10 13.15
C TYR A 92 11.07 -19.73 11.95
N PHE A 93 9.75 -19.59 12.14
CA PHE A 93 8.84 -19.31 11.05
C PHE A 93 9.14 -17.98 10.34
N THR A 94 8.81 -17.92 9.08
CA THR A 94 8.97 -16.72 8.25
C THR A 94 7.60 -16.12 7.92
N GLN A 95 7.48 -14.83 8.06
CA GLN A 95 6.32 -14.08 7.62
C GLN A 95 6.72 -13.06 6.57
N VAL A 96 6.09 -13.13 5.40
CA VAL A 96 6.31 -12.20 4.29
C VAL A 96 5.04 -11.41 4.06
N ARG A 97 5.09 -10.10 4.33
CA ARG A 97 3.98 -9.17 4.15
C ARG A 97 4.22 -8.29 2.95
N GLY A 98 3.34 -8.39 1.98
CA GLY A 98 3.25 -7.48 0.85
C GLY A 98 2.24 -6.38 1.13
N LYS A 99 2.58 -5.12 0.81
CA LYS A 99 1.67 -3.99 0.95
C LYS A 99 1.49 -3.28 -0.37
N LEU A 100 0.23 -3.04 -0.73
CA LEU A 100 -0.13 -2.23 -1.87
C LEU A 100 -0.21 -0.76 -1.43
N GLU A 101 0.52 0.11 -2.09
CA GLU A 101 0.56 1.53 -1.76
C GLU A 101 0.10 2.37 -2.95
N LEU A 102 -0.71 3.40 -2.67
CA LEU A 102 -1.03 4.39 -3.68
C LEU A 102 0.25 5.04 -4.24
N SER A 103 0.26 5.31 -5.54
CA SER A 103 1.39 5.94 -6.18
C SER A 103 1.68 7.33 -5.61
N GLU A 104 2.93 7.75 -5.69
CA GLU A 104 3.31 9.08 -5.24
C GLU A 104 2.68 10.17 -6.13
N GLN A 105 2.53 9.88 -7.41
CA GLN A 105 1.86 10.75 -8.38
C GLN A 105 0.40 11.00 -7.99
N PHE A 106 -0.35 9.94 -7.66
CA PHE A 106 -1.74 10.05 -7.23
C PHE A 106 -1.86 10.83 -5.91
N ARG A 107 -1.01 10.53 -4.92
CA ARG A 107 -1.01 11.26 -3.64
C ARG A 107 -0.69 12.74 -3.80
N ARG A 108 0.24 13.12 -4.69
CA ARG A 108 0.58 14.53 -4.97
C ARG A 108 -0.57 15.32 -5.56
N MET A 109 -1.42 14.67 -6.36
CA MET A 109 -2.60 15.32 -6.93
C MET A 109 -3.68 15.62 -5.90
N GLN A 110 -3.74 14.90 -4.78
CA GLN A 110 -4.71 15.09 -3.69
C GLN A 110 -6.18 15.01 -4.16
N ILE A 111 -6.47 14.06 -5.03
CA ILE A 111 -7.81 13.82 -5.56
C ILE A 111 -8.69 13.25 -4.45
N ASN A 112 -9.93 13.72 -4.32
CA ASN A 112 -10.93 13.29 -3.32
C ASN A 112 -10.48 13.42 -1.85
N THR A 113 -9.51 14.30 -1.55
CA THR A 113 -9.04 14.49 -0.16
C THR A 113 -9.86 15.51 0.62
N GLY A 114 -10.70 16.29 -0.04
CA GLY A 114 -11.41 17.41 0.56
C GLY A 114 -10.52 18.61 0.91
N ASN A 115 -9.24 18.57 0.56
CA ASN A 115 -8.31 19.67 0.80
C ASN A 115 -8.49 20.77 -0.25
N TYR A 116 -8.81 21.97 0.20
CA TYR A 116 -8.89 23.16 -0.63
C TYR A 116 -7.56 23.90 -0.62
N VAL A 117 -7.09 24.29 -1.79
CA VAL A 117 -5.86 25.09 -1.96
C VAL A 117 -6.14 26.33 -2.78
N SER A 118 -5.27 27.33 -2.70
CA SER A 118 -5.44 28.53 -3.53
C SER A 118 -5.34 28.19 -5.02
N SER A 119 -5.99 28.97 -5.87
CA SER A 119 -5.88 28.80 -7.33
C SER A 119 -4.45 28.91 -7.85
N LEU A 120 -3.60 29.66 -7.15
CA LEU A 120 -2.17 29.76 -7.48
C LEU A 120 -1.40 28.48 -7.13
N ASP A 121 -1.68 27.89 -5.96
CA ASP A 121 -1.07 26.64 -5.54
C ASP A 121 -1.54 25.47 -6.43
N MET A 122 -2.82 25.47 -6.82
CA MET A 122 -3.35 24.50 -7.78
C MET A 122 -2.66 24.64 -9.15
N ALA A 123 -2.50 25.86 -9.64
CA ALA A 123 -1.77 26.14 -10.88
C ALA A 123 -0.30 25.66 -10.82
N GLU A 124 0.37 25.87 -9.69
CA GLU A 124 1.75 25.40 -9.49
C GLU A 124 1.81 23.87 -9.44
N ARG A 125 0.87 23.23 -8.74
CA ARG A 125 0.73 21.77 -8.70
C ARG A 125 0.57 21.18 -10.11
N PHE A 126 -0.29 21.73 -10.93
CA PHE A 126 -0.48 21.29 -12.33
C PHE A 126 0.78 21.51 -13.17
N LYS A 127 1.40 22.68 -13.06
CA LYS A 127 2.62 22.99 -13.80
C LYS A 127 3.75 22.00 -13.46
N MET A 128 3.93 21.68 -12.18
CA MET A 128 4.96 20.72 -11.73
C MET A 128 4.66 19.29 -12.16
N ASN A 129 3.39 18.93 -12.33
CA ASN A 129 2.93 17.62 -12.70
C ASN A 129 2.37 17.54 -14.14
N LYS A 130 2.75 18.44 -15.02
CA LYS A 130 2.24 18.52 -16.41
C LYS A 130 2.40 17.22 -17.21
N ALA A 131 3.33 16.36 -16.85
CA ALA A 131 3.55 15.07 -17.49
C ALA A 131 2.43 14.04 -17.23
N LEU A 132 1.62 14.25 -16.17
CA LEU A 132 0.49 13.41 -15.83
C LEU A 132 -0.79 13.76 -16.60
N PHE A 133 -0.81 14.86 -17.35
CA PHE A 133 -1.96 15.25 -18.15
C PHE A 133 -1.91 14.54 -19.51
N ALA A 134 -3.05 13.99 -19.93
CA ALA A 134 -3.19 13.40 -21.26
C ALA A 134 -2.89 14.44 -22.35
N ASN A 135 -3.33 15.70 -22.13
CA ASN A 135 -3.05 16.84 -23.00
C ASN A 135 -2.24 17.93 -22.28
N ARG A 136 -0.95 18.04 -22.62
CA ARG A 136 -0.05 19.03 -22.02
C ARG A 136 -0.37 20.48 -22.37
N THR A 137 -0.97 20.72 -23.55
CA THR A 137 -1.37 22.07 -23.97
C THR A 137 -2.55 22.55 -23.13
N GLU A 138 -3.53 21.68 -22.93
CA GLU A 138 -4.68 21.93 -22.08
C GLU A 138 -4.25 22.22 -20.63
N CYS A 139 -3.33 21.43 -20.09
CA CYS A 139 -2.72 21.68 -18.78
C CYS A 139 -2.13 23.11 -18.67
N MET A 140 -1.41 23.57 -19.68
CA MET A 140 -0.79 24.91 -19.64
C MET A 140 -1.80 26.04 -19.79
N GLN A 141 -2.87 25.83 -20.56
CA GLN A 141 -4.00 26.76 -20.62
C GLN A 141 -4.68 26.86 -19.25
N LEU A 142 -4.97 25.73 -18.63
CA LEU A 142 -5.56 25.65 -17.30
C LEU A 142 -4.70 26.32 -16.22
N VAL A 143 -3.38 26.14 -16.26
CA VAL A 143 -2.44 26.84 -15.38
C VAL A 143 -2.57 28.36 -15.54
N THR A 144 -2.74 28.85 -16.77
CA THR A 144 -2.90 30.28 -17.03
C THR A 144 -4.23 30.80 -16.50
N GLU A 145 -5.32 30.06 -16.72
CA GLU A 145 -6.65 30.42 -16.21
C GLU A 145 -6.70 30.47 -14.67
N LEU A 146 -6.16 29.44 -14.00
CA LEU A 146 -6.10 29.40 -12.55
C LEU A 146 -5.26 30.53 -11.94
N ARG A 147 -4.18 30.94 -12.59
CA ARG A 147 -3.37 32.09 -12.16
C ARG A 147 -4.12 33.42 -12.32
N ALA A 148 -4.91 33.54 -13.36
CA ALA A 148 -5.70 34.75 -13.64
C ALA A 148 -7.01 34.80 -12.84
N LEU A 149 -7.45 33.71 -12.20
CA LEU A 149 -8.75 33.54 -11.55
C LEU A 149 -9.12 34.76 -10.67
N LYS A 150 -8.31 35.07 -9.66
CA LYS A 150 -8.60 36.15 -8.70
C LYS A 150 -8.72 37.52 -9.40
N ALA A 151 -7.86 37.79 -10.39
CA ALA A 151 -7.87 39.06 -11.11
C ALA A 151 -9.12 39.18 -12.00
N LYS A 152 -9.48 38.11 -12.72
CA LYS A 152 -10.67 38.06 -13.58
C LYS A 152 -11.95 38.19 -12.74
N VAL A 153 -12.09 37.47 -11.64
CA VAL A 153 -13.26 37.58 -10.74
C VAL A 153 -13.38 38.98 -10.17
N LYS A 154 -12.28 39.58 -9.70
CA LYS A 154 -12.27 40.96 -9.21
C LYS A 154 -12.74 41.95 -10.29
N GLN A 155 -12.22 41.85 -11.53
CA GLN A 155 -12.59 42.69 -12.66
C GLN A 155 -14.07 42.53 -13.01
N THR A 156 -14.60 41.30 -13.00
CA THR A 156 -16.02 41.07 -13.32
C THR A 156 -16.92 41.68 -12.25
N ILE A 157 -16.59 41.57 -10.99
CA ILE A 157 -17.35 42.20 -9.89
C ILE A 157 -17.31 43.73 -10.02
N GLU A 158 -16.14 44.32 -10.27
CA GLU A 158 -16.01 45.79 -10.45
C GLU A 158 -16.80 46.31 -11.63
N GLN A 159 -16.90 45.55 -12.73
CA GLN A 159 -17.70 45.90 -13.92
C GLN A 159 -19.20 45.77 -13.71
N ALA A 160 -19.62 44.80 -12.86
CA ALA A 160 -21.03 44.56 -12.57
C ALA A 160 -21.57 45.38 -11.40
N ASP A 161 -20.75 46.22 -10.75
CA ASP A 161 -21.12 46.99 -9.57
C ASP A 161 -22.00 48.19 -9.91
N ASP A 162 -23.33 47.91 -10.07
CA ASP A 162 -24.41 48.90 -10.03
C ASP A 162 -25.03 49.04 -8.63
N LYS A 163 -24.35 48.63 -7.57
CA LYS A 163 -24.73 48.70 -6.14
C LYS A 163 -25.93 47.86 -5.71
N ARG A 164 -26.45 46.93 -6.52
CA ARG A 164 -27.61 46.09 -6.20
C ARG A 164 -27.38 44.60 -6.33
N GLY A 165 -26.18 44.15 -6.72
CA GLY A 165 -25.89 42.74 -6.96
C GLY A 165 -25.52 41.96 -5.71
N ASN A 166 -26.00 40.71 -5.61
CA ASN A 166 -25.49 39.73 -4.66
C ASN A 166 -24.09 39.32 -5.10
N THR A 167 -23.07 39.70 -4.34
CA THR A 167 -21.67 39.43 -4.65
C THR A 167 -21.34 37.94 -4.81
N HIS A 168 -22.10 37.05 -4.20
CA HIS A 168 -21.96 35.59 -4.36
C HIS A 168 -22.35 35.17 -5.79
N MET A 169 -23.51 35.61 -6.30
CA MET A 169 -23.94 35.29 -7.65
C MET A 169 -22.97 35.86 -8.71
N LEU A 170 -22.41 37.05 -8.48
CA LEU A 170 -21.44 37.63 -9.38
C LEU A 170 -20.10 36.84 -9.44
N ARG A 171 -19.71 36.24 -8.27
CA ARG A 171 -18.53 35.37 -8.26
C ARG A 171 -18.77 34.05 -8.97
N GLU A 172 -19.92 33.42 -8.78
CA GLU A 172 -20.33 32.22 -9.50
C GLU A 172 -20.34 32.46 -11.02
N GLN A 173 -21.00 33.51 -11.48
CA GLN A 173 -21.00 33.90 -12.90
C GLN A 173 -19.58 34.19 -13.42
N ALA A 174 -18.74 34.83 -12.62
CA ALA A 174 -17.36 35.11 -13.00
C ALA A 174 -16.53 33.85 -13.13
N ILE A 175 -16.79 32.81 -12.32
CA ILE A 175 -16.14 31.51 -12.40
C ILE A 175 -16.61 30.75 -13.64
N GLU A 176 -17.92 30.77 -13.94
CA GLU A 176 -18.47 30.16 -15.16
C GLU A 176 -17.93 30.78 -16.47
N LEU A 177 -17.56 32.05 -16.43
CA LEU A 177 -16.93 32.73 -17.56
C LEU A 177 -15.44 32.39 -17.76
N LEU A 178 -14.86 31.64 -16.84
CA LEU A 178 -13.48 31.12 -16.98
C LEU A 178 -13.48 29.93 -17.92
N ASN A 179 -12.45 29.87 -18.72
CA ASN A 179 -12.26 28.78 -19.67
C ASN A 179 -11.60 27.57 -18.99
N ILE A 180 -12.17 27.18 -17.81
CA ILE A 180 -11.76 25.99 -17.08
C ILE A 180 -12.62 24.83 -17.60
N PRO A 181 -12.03 23.79 -18.16
CA PRO A 181 -12.80 22.62 -18.58
C PRO A 181 -13.44 21.93 -17.38
N ASP A 182 -14.68 21.45 -17.54
CA ASP A 182 -15.41 20.74 -16.50
C ASP A 182 -14.68 19.46 -16.09
N ILE A 183 -14.12 18.74 -17.06
CA ILE A 183 -13.40 17.49 -16.86
C ILE A 183 -12.04 17.57 -17.53
N ILE A 184 -11.00 17.19 -16.83
CA ILE A 184 -9.65 16.98 -17.34
C ILE A 184 -9.23 15.52 -17.12
N THR A 185 -8.44 14.97 -18.02
CA THR A 185 -7.98 13.59 -17.91
C THR A 185 -6.52 13.55 -17.51
N LEU A 186 -6.25 12.84 -16.40
CA LEU A 186 -4.90 12.51 -15.96
C LEU A 186 -4.53 11.11 -16.41
N HIS A 187 -3.34 10.96 -16.96
CA HIS A 187 -2.72 9.67 -17.25
C HIS A 187 -1.78 9.33 -16.09
N ILE A 188 -2.28 8.57 -15.11
CA ILE A 188 -1.63 8.45 -13.80
C ILE A 188 -1.71 7.00 -13.28
N PRO A 189 -0.60 6.44 -12.71
CA PRO A 189 -0.69 5.17 -12.00
C PRO A 189 -1.41 5.39 -10.65
N LEU A 190 -2.40 4.57 -10.34
CA LEU A 190 -3.10 4.64 -9.05
C LEU A 190 -2.25 4.04 -7.94
N PHE A 191 -1.61 2.91 -8.19
CA PHE A 191 -0.73 2.22 -7.25
C PHE A 191 0.73 2.26 -7.68
N LYS A 192 1.62 2.13 -6.71
CA LYS A 192 3.07 2.05 -6.94
C LYS A 192 3.41 0.82 -7.76
N GLY A 193 4.03 1.03 -8.91
CA GLY A 193 4.36 -0.05 -9.85
C GLY A 193 3.24 -0.43 -10.83
N ALA A 194 2.03 0.13 -10.68
CA ALA A 194 0.95 -0.08 -11.64
C ALA A 194 1.18 0.67 -12.95
N SER A 195 0.58 0.18 -14.03
CA SER A 195 0.50 0.91 -15.29
C SER A 195 -0.37 2.16 -15.12
N PRO A 196 -0.03 3.28 -15.79
CA PRO A 196 -0.88 4.46 -15.79
C PRO A 196 -2.25 4.17 -16.40
N VAL A 197 -3.28 4.80 -15.84
CA VAL A 197 -4.67 4.77 -16.34
C VAL A 197 -5.16 6.19 -16.59
N ASP A 198 -6.15 6.31 -17.46
CA ASP A 198 -6.81 7.58 -17.71
C ASP A 198 -7.86 7.82 -16.64
N LEU A 199 -7.63 8.82 -15.82
CA LEU A 199 -8.50 9.21 -14.71
C LEU A 199 -9.16 10.56 -15.02
N PRO A 200 -10.48 10.63 -15.21
CA PRO A 200 -11.20 11.88 -15.30
C PRO A 200 -11.28 12.54 -13.93
N ILE A 201 -10.98 13.83 -13.89
CA ILE A 201 -11.07 14.66 -12.70
C ILE A 201 -11.79 15.96 -12.99
N GLU A 202 -12.48 16.51 -12.02
CA GLU A 202 -13.13 17.80 -12.00
C GLU A 202 -12.38 18.75 -11.08
N ILE A 203 -12.34 20.03 -11.45
CA ILE A 203 -11.80 21.10 -10.62
C ILE A 203 -12.98 21.84 -10.00
N TYR A 204 -13.20 21.61 -8.72
CA TYR A 204 -14.19 22.41 -8.00
C TYR A 204 -13.55 23.68 -7.47
N VAL A 205 -14.14 24.83 -7.81
CA VAL A 205 -13.75 26.14 -7.32
C VAL A 205 -14.78 26.64 -6.32
N ASN A 206 -14.38 26.90 -5.08
CA ASN A 206 -15.27 27.49 -4.09
C ASN A 206 -15.49 28.98 -4.40
N PRO A 207 -16.73 29.43 -4.64
CA PRO A 207 -17.01 30.82 -4.98
C PRO A 207 -16.81 31.79 -3.80
N GLU A 208 -16.79 31.32 -2.55
CA GLU A 208 -16.64 32.19 -1.39
C GLU A 208 -15.23 32.76 -1.26
N ASP A 209 -14.22 31.92 -1.43
CA ASP A 209 -12.80 32.25 -1.18
C ASP A 209 -11.88 31.99 -2.37
N LEU A 210 -12.42 31.46 -3.48
CA LEU A 210 -11.69 31.10 -4.70
C LEU A 210 -10.60 30.07 -4.48
N THR A 211 -10.83 29.16 -3.54
CA THR A 211 -9.99 27.97 -3.36
C THR A 211 -10.47 26.84 -4.25
N CYS A 212 -9.58 25.92 -4.59
CA CYS A 212 -9.84 24.82 -5.51
C CYS A 212 -9.56 23.47 -4.86
N THR A 213 -10.35 22.47 -5.22
CA THR A 213 -10.10 21.06 -4.91
C THR A 213 -10.29 20.18 -6.13
N LEU A 214 -9.69 18.99 -6.14
CA LEU A 214 -9.84 18.02 -7.21
C LEU A 214 -10.80 16.90 -6.77
N VAL A 215 -11.77 16.62 -7.63
CA VAL A 215 -12.78 15.59 -7.39
C VAL A 215 -12.80 14.65 -8.58
N SER A 216 -12.97 13.36 -8.30
CA SER A 216 -13.20 12.34 -9.32
C SER A 216 -14.22 11.34 -8.78
N SER A 217 -15.34 11.21 -9.46
CA SER A 217 -16.36 10.19 -9.18
C SER A 217 -15.82 8.77 -9.41
N ASP A 218 -14.91 8.63 -10.38
CA ASP A 218 -14.43 7.33 -10.84
C ASP A 218 -13.23 6.82 -10.05
N ALA A 219 -12.48 7.74 -9.39
CA ALA A 219 -11.24 7.40 -8.71
C ALA A 219 -11.40 6.30 -7.65
N THR A 220 -12.49 6.34 -6.88
CA THR A 220 -12.74 5.35 -5.81
C THR A 220 -13.02 3.97 -6.39
N ALA A 221 -13.88 3.89 -7.41
CA ALA A 221 -14.19 2.63 -8.08
C ALA A 221 -12.94 2.03 -8.74
N MET A 222 -12.18 2.85 -9.48
CA MET A 222 -10.95 2.41 -10.13
C MET A 222 -9.89 1.93 -9.12
N ILE A 223 -9.78 2.58 -7.95
CA ILE A 223 -8.89 2.15 -6.87
C ILE A 223 -9.34 0.80 -6.32
N ASP A 224 -10.64 0.63 -6.06
CA ASP A 224 -11.18 -0.60 -5.50
C ASP A 224 -11.04 -1.78 -6.48
N ASP A 225 -11.31 -1.57 -7.77
CA ASP A 225 -11.13 -2.58 -8.80
C ASP A 225 -9.65 -3.00 -8.92
N GLN A 226 -8.73 -2.05 -9.08
CA GLN A 226 -7.31 -2.37 -9.18
C GLN A 226 -6.76 -3.01 -7.90
N LYS A 227 -7.21 -2.58 -6.73
CA LYS A 227 -6.86 -3.19 -5.44
C LYS A 227 -7.25 -4.67 -5.41
N ALA A 228 -8.48 -4.99 -5.82
CA ALA A 228 -8.96 -6.36 -5.89
C ALA A 228 -8.15 -7.21 -6.88
N ASP A 229 -7.83 -6.65 -8.05
CA ASP A 229 -7.01 -7.31 -9.08
C ASP A 229 -5.60 -7.61 -8.57
N PHE A 230 -4.92 -6.65 -7.94
CA PHE A 230 -3.58 -6.86 -7.40
C PHE A 230 -3.56 -7.93 -6.31
N ILE A 231 -4.47 -7.84 -5.33
CA ILE A 231 -4.51 -8.78 -4.21
C ILE A 231 -4.86 -10.18 -4.70
N SER A 232 -5.87 -10.32 -5.55
CA SER A 232 -6.27 -11.63 -6.11
C SER A 232 -5.18 -12.22 -6.99
N GLY A 233 -4.49 -11.41 -7.78
CA GLY A 233 -3.37 -11.83 -8.62
C GLY A 233 -2.21 -12.40 -7.79
N VAL A 234 -1.84 -11.72 -6.71
CA VAL A 234 -0.78 -12.20 -5.80
C VAL A 234 -1.19 -13.50 -5.11
N VAL A 235 -2.42 -13.58 -4.60
CA VAL A 235 -2.94 -14.80 -3.97
C VAL A 235 -2.96 -15.96 -4.95
N SER A 236 -3.45 -15.75 -6.17
CA SER A 236 -3.49 -16.78 -7.22
C SER A 236 -2.10 -17.31 -7.54
N ARG A 237 -1.10 -16.45 -7.71
CA ARG A 237 0.30 -16.85 -7.94
C ARG A 237 0.86 -17.68 -6.78
N ILE A 238 0.52 -17.37 -5.52
CA ILE A 238 0.95 -18.18 -4.38
C ILE A 238 0.30 -19.57 -4.43
N VAL A 239 -1.00 -19.65 -4.70
CA VAL A 239 -1.74 -20.91 -4.80
C VAL A 239 -1.24 -21.78 -5.96
N ASP A 240 -0.90 -21.16 -7.10
CA ASP A 240 -0.33 -21.88 -8.26
C ASP A 240 1.03 -22.53 -7.92
N VAL A 241 1.83 -21.87 -7.10
CA VAL A 241 3.16 -22.36 -6.69
C VAL A 241 3.09 -23.37 -5.55
N VAL A 242 2.16 -23.15 -4.61
CA VAL A 242 1.95 -23.96 -3.40
C VAL A 242 0.48 -24.40 -3.37
N PRO A 243 0.12 -25.45 -4.09
CA PRO A 243 -1.24 -26.01 -4.07
C PRO A 243 -1.63 -26.40 -2.63
N ASP A 244 -2.91 -26.32 -2.31
CA ASP A 244 -3.50 -26.66 -1.01
C ASP A 244 -3.11 -25.73 0.15
N ILE A 245 -2.42 -24.59 -0.09
CA ILE A 245 -2.18 -23.62 0.94
C ILE A 245 -3.51 -22.93 1.34
N PRO A 246 -3.88 -22.88 2.63
CA PRO A 246 -5.08 -22.18 3.08
C PRO A 246 -5.01 -20.68 2.79
N VAL A 247 -6.10 -20.09 2.28
CA VAL A 247 -6.23 -18.66 2.04
C VAL A 247 -7.34 -18.10 2.92
N ILE A 248 -7.02 -17.08 3.69
CA ILE A 248 -7.94 -16.36 4.60
C ILE A 248 -8.13 -14.96 4.03
N ILE A 249 -9.37 -14.60 3.70
CA ILE A 249 -9.74 -13.26 3.21
C ILE A 249 -10.37 -12.49 4.37
N GLN A 250 -9.87 -11.27 4.64
CA GLN A 250 -10.33 -10.34 5.66
C GLN A 250 -10.81 -9.03 5.03
#